data_284deda8bb2015d91fdc54e0f3d6d797
#
_entry.id   284deda8bb2015d91fdc54e0f3d6d797
#
_cell.length_a   1.000
_cell.length_b   1.000
_cell.length_c   1.000
_cell.angle_alpha   90.00
_cell.angle_beta   90.00
_cell.angle_gamma   90.00
#
_symmetry.space_group_name_H-M   'P 1'
#
loop_
_entity.id
_entity.type
_entity.pdbx_description
1 polymer ?
#
loop_
_entity_poly.entity_id
_entity_poly.type
_entity_poly.pdbx_seq_one_letter_code
_entity_poly.pdbx_strand_id
1 'polypeptide(L)'
;MKSVMISIKPRWCELIASGRKIIEVRKTRPKLEAPFKCYIYCTKEFFRKGDGYFQGKYYGKVIGEFVCDYILEITPDTYGHHEYFISDDDLNASCLTTNDLWGYANGKTLYGWHISDLVIYDEPKELSEFVKPCNRNCFAPCPYYQGKEYECEGSIITRPPQSWCYVEEVRK
;
A
#
# COMPACT_ATOMS: atom_id res chain seq x y z
N MET A 1 -8.84 12.87 6.99
CA MET A 1 -8.51 12.81 5.54
C MET A 1 -8.35 11.35 5.19
N LYS A 2 -9.01 10.87 4.13
CA LYS A 2 -8.88 9.47 3.71
C LYS A 2 -7.47 9.20 3.24
N SER A 3 -6.84 8.19 3.84
CA SER A 3 -5.53 7.67 3.46
C SER A 3 -5.68 6.25 2.94
N VAL A 4 -4.60 5.68 2.45
CA VAL A 4 -4.57 4.31 1.94
C VAL A 4 -3.58 3.50 2.78
N MET A 5 -3.92 2.25 3.10
CA MET A 5 -2.97 1.27 3.61
C MET A 5 -2.70 0.25 2.51
N ILE A 6 -1.43 0.01 2.21
CA ILE A 6 -0.98 -0.89 1.16
C ILE A 6 -0.16 -2.04 1.77
N SER A 7 -0.51 -3.28 1.41
CA SER A 7 0.22 -4.46 1.87
C SER A 7 1.38 -4.76 0.93
N ILE A 8 2.59 -4.74 1.45
CA ILE A 8 3.83 -4.90 0.69
C ILE A 8 4.62 -6.07 1.28
N LYS A 9 5.20 -6.90 0.41
CA LYS A 9 6.06 -8.00 0.84
C LYS A 9 7.37 -7.47 1.42
N PRO A 10 7.97 -8.15 2.42
CA PRO A 10 9.17 -7.70 3.11
C PRO A 10 10.32 -7.29 2.19
N ARG A 11 10.62 -8.11 1.16
CA ARG A 11 11.68 -7.80 0.18
C ARG A 11 11.49 -6.44 -0.51
N TRP A 12 10.25 -6.07 -0.80
CA TRP A 12 9.91 -4.78 -1.41
C TRP A 12 9.93 -3.66 -0.38
N CYS A 13 9.52 -3.93 0.87
CA CYS A 13 9.65 -2.99 1.96
C CYS A 13 11.12 -2.56 2.18
N GLU A 14 12.07 -3.50 2.09
CA GLU A 14 13.51 -3.22 2.19
C GLU A 14 14.00 -2.29 1.07
N LEU A 15 13.56 -2.56 -0.16
CA LEU A 15 13.92 -1.73 -1.31
C LEU A 15 13.32 -0.32 -1.21
N ILE A 16 12.10 -0.20 -0.70
CA ILE A 16 11.45 1.09 -0.43
C ILE A 16 12.20 1.82 0.68
N ALA A 17 12.46 1.17 1.82
CA ALA A 17 13.14 1.78 2.95
C ALA A 17 14.57 2.24 2.63
N SER A 18 15.24 1.56 1.71
CA SER A 18 16.57 1.97 1.21
C SER A 18 16.53 3.04 0.11
N GLY A 19 15.35 3.50 -0.30
CA GLY A 19 15.17 4.48 -1.38
C GLY A 19 15.43 3.93 -2.79
N ARG A 20 15.69 2.64 -2.96
CA ARG A 20 15.93 2.04 -4.27
C ARG A 20 14.65 1.83 -5.07
N LYS A 21 13.55 1.49 -4.40
CA LYS A 21 12.23 1.34 -5.03
C LYS A 21 11.39 2.56 -4.71
N ILE A 22 11.14 3.38 -5.71
CA ILE A 22 10.34 4.60 -5.60
C ILE A 22 9.04 4.55 -6.42
N ILE A 23 8.76 3.42 -7.07
CA ILE A 23 7.47 3.13 -7.71
C ILE A 23 6.97 1.77 -7.23
N GLU A 24 5.80 1.75 -6.61
CA GLU A 24 5.10 0.52 -6.22
C GLU A 24 4.01 0.17 -7.23
N VAL A 25 4.09 -1.02 -7.82
CA VAL A 25 3.20 -1.44 -8.91
C VAL A 25 2.01 -2.25 -8.40
N ARG A 26 0.79 -1.84 -8.81
CA ARG A 26 -0.49 -2.46 -8.42
C ARG A 26 -1.42 -2.68 -9.61
N LYS A 27 -2.31 -3.68 -9.49
CA LYS A 27 -3.36 -3.97 -10.50
C LYS A 27 -4.52 -2.99 -10.46
N THR A 28 -4.66 -2.24 -9.38
CA THR A 28 -5.74 -1.28 -9.16
C THR A 28 -5.22 -0.03 -8.47
N ARG A 29 -5.96 1.07 -8.57
CA ARG A 29 -5.66 2.33 -7.90
C ARG A 29 -6.85 2.81 -7.06
N PRO A 30 -6.64 3.62 -6.02
CA PRO A 30 -7.71 4.27 -5.28
C PRO A 30 -8.43 5.31 -6.16
N LYS A 31 -9.67 5.61 -5.78
CA LYS A 31 -10.44 6.73 -6.36
C LYS A 31 -10.12 8.04 -5.62
N LEU A 32 -8.85 8.26 -5.30
CA LEU A 32 -8.35 9.50 -4.73
C LEU A 32 -7.54 10.23 -5.80
N GLU A 33 -7.66 11.54 -5.80
CA GLU A 33 -6.75 12.39 -6.57
C GLU A 33 -5.42 12.48 -5.83
N ALA A 34 -4.32 12.41 -6.55
CA ALA A 34 -2.99 12.64 -6.01
C ALA A 34 -2.80 14.16 -5.72
N PRO A 35 -2.04 14.53 -4.67
CA PRO A 35 -1.33 13.65 -3.75
C PRO A 35 -2.21 13.09 -2.64
N PHE A 36 -1.93 11.87 -2.18
CA PHE A 36 -2.57 11.25 -1.02
C PHE A 36 -1.58 10.44 -0.17
N LYS A 37 -1.88 10.30 1.12
CA LYS A 37 -1.06 9.56 2.07
C LYS A 37 -1.28 8.06 1.94
N CYS A 38 -0.18 7.29 1.98
CA CYS A 38 -0.15 5.84 2.00
C CYS A 38 0.60 5.34 3.23
N TYR A 39 0.04 4.36 3.95
CA TYR A 39 0.71 3.61 5.01
C TYR A 39 1.20 2.27 4.47
N ILE A 40 2.43 1.88 4.82
CA ILE A 40 3.07 0.65 4.37
C ILE A 40 2.86 -0.43 5.42
N TYR A 41 2.02 -1.42 5.12
CA TYR A 41 1.93 -2.64 5.93
C TYR A 41 2.88 -3.70 5.36
N CYS A 42 3.88 -4.10 6.15
CA CYS A 42 4.80 -5.18 5.81
C CYS A 42 4.13 -6.52 6.08
N THR A 43 3.90 -7.32 5.04
CA THR A 43 3.21 -8.60 5.18
C THR A 43 4.03 -9.60 6.01
N LYS A 44 3.32 -10.57 6.64
CA LYS A 44 3.95 -11.74 7.24
C LYS A 44 4.30 -12.71 6.10
N GLU A 45 5.57 -12.96 5.87
CA GLU A 45 6.01 -14.08 5.04
C GLU A 45 6.65 -15.14 5.94
N PHE A 46 6.38 -16.41 5.63
CA PHE A 46 7.10 -17.50 6.27
C PHE A 46 8.49 -17.59 5.64
N PHE A 47 9.50 -17.06 6.33
CA PHE A 47 10.87 -17.12 5.86
C PHE A 47 11.52 -18.47 6.12
N ARG A 48 12.27 -18.96 5.14
CA ARG A 48 13.39 -19.87 5.41
C ARG A 48 14.46 -19.07 6.14
N LYS A 49 15.01 -19.63 7.24
CA LYS A 49 16.10 -19.03 8.01
C LYS A 49 17.23 -18.57 7.07
N GLY A 50 17.52 -17.27 7.04
CA GLY A 50 18.71 -16.76 6.39
C GLY A 50 18.55 -15.49 5.53
N ASP A 51 17.34 -15.10 5.16
CA ASP A 51 17.15 -13.99 4.24
C ASP A 51 16.59 -12.74 4.93
N GLY A 52 17.40 -11.67 4.99
CA GLY A 52 16.91 -10.31 5.01
C GLY A 52 17.09 -9.50 6.30
N TYR A 53 17.32 -8.23 6.05
CA TYR A 53 17.61 -7.15 7.00
C TYR A 53 16.43 -6.76 7.90
N PHE A 54 15.18 -6.98 7.46
CA PHE A 54 13.97 -6.73 8.23
C PHE A 54 13.67 -7.88 9.17
N GLN A 55 14.35 -7.90 10.32
CA GLN A 55 14.08 -8.90 11.34
C GLN A 55 12.79 -8.61 12.10
N GLY A 56 12.00 -9.66 12.28
CA GLY A 56 10.90 -9.90 13.21
C GLY A 56 9.98 -8.75 13.65
N LYS A 57 10.49 -7.59 14.05
CA LYS A 57 9.69 -6.51 14.62
C LYS A 57 8.80 -5.78 13.58
N TYR A 58 9.16 -5.85 12.29
CA TYR A 58 8.43 -5.15 11.21
C TYR A 58 7.35 -6.02 10.55
N TYR A 59 7.46 -7.35 10.66
CA TYR A 59 6.52 -8.24 9.99
C TYR A 59 5.13 -8.21 10.64
N GLY A 60 4.13 -8.01 9.80
CA GLY A 60 2.76 -7.92 10.24
C GLY A 60 2.41 -6.58 10.91
N LYS A 61 3.20 -5.55 10.64
CA LYS A 61 3.08 -4.20 11.19
C LYS A 61 3.03 -3.14 10.09
N VAL A 62 2.55 -1.96 10.45
CA VAL A 62 2.67 -0.77 9.62
C VAL A 62 4.02 -0.13 9.91
N ILE A 63 4.92 -0.18 8.92
CA ILE A 63 6.34 0.15 9.08
C ILE A 63 6.69 1.59 8.71
N GLY A 64 5.78 2.29 8.07
CA GLY A 64 6.04 3.64 7.59
C GLY A 64 4.89 4.20 6.78
N GLU A 65 5.12 5.37 6.23
CA GLU A 65 4.18 6.09 5.36
C GLU A 65 4.90 6.82 4.24
N PHE A 66 4.17 7.13 3.17
CA PHE A 66 4.66 7.97 2.08
C PHE A 66 3.50 8.78 1.47
N VAL A 67 3.84 9.75 0.66
CA VAL A 67 2.88 10.47 -0.18
C VAL A 67 2.94 9.88 -1.58
N CYS A 68 1.79 9.44 -2.11
CA CYS A 68 1.67 9.12 -3.52
C CYS A 68 1.28 10.42 -4.25
N ASP A 69 2.25 11.07 -4.87
CA ASP A 69 2.08 12.37 -5.52
C ASP A 69 1.61 12.25 -6.98
N TYR A 70 1.84 11.10 -7.62
CA TYR A 70 1.22 10.74 -8.89
C TYR A 70 1.10 9.22 -9.05
N ILE A 71 0.23 8.80 -9.97
CA ILE A 71 0.09 7.40 -10.38
C ILE A 71 0.37 7.30 -11.87
N LEU A 72 1.37 6.50 -12.22
CA LEU A 72 1.69 6.13 -13.59
C LEU A 72 0.75 5.01 -14.06
N GLU A 73 0.10 5.19 -15.19
CA GLU A 73 -0.65 4.12 -15.85
C GLU A 73 0.28 3.35 -16.78
N ILE A 74 0.41 2.04 -16.54
CA ILE A 74 1.30 1.13 -17.27
C ILE A 74 0.42 0.20 -18.09
N THR A 75 0.32 0.47 -19.40
CA THR A 75 -0.54 -0.28 -20.32
C THR A 75 0.22 -1.38 -21.03
N PRO A 76 -0.41 -2.55 -21.26
CA PRO A 76 0.23 -3.61 -22.03
C PRO A 76 0.34 -3.21 -23.50
N ASP A 77 1.39 -3.72 -24.17
CA ASP A 77 1.45 -3.70 -25.62
C ASP A 77 0.37 -4.64 -26.20
N THR A 78 -0.44 -4.10 -27.10
CA THR A 78 -1.55 -4.83 -27.75
C THR A 78 -1.09 -5.63 -28.97
N TYR A 79 0.17 -5.48 -29.40
CA TYR A 79 0.72 -6.15 -30.60
C TYR A 79 1.29 -7.55 -30.34
N GLY A 80 1.15 -8.08 -29.13
CA GLY A 80 1.50 -9.46 -28.80
C GLY A 80 2.95 -9.71 -28.37
N HIS A 81 3.73 -8.66 -28.10
CA HIS A 81 5.12 -8.79 -27.67
C HIS A 81 5.28 -9.11 -26.17
N HIS A 82 4.19 -9.27 -25.44
CA HIS A 82 4.22 -9.51 -23.98
C HIS A 82 4.94 -8.42 -23.17
N GLU A 83 4.89 -7.18 -23.65
CA GLU A 83 5.56 -6.02 -23.09
C GLU A 83 4.57 -5.01 -22.51
N TYR A 84 5.10 -4.03 -21.80
CA TYR A 84 4.36 -2.91 -21.23
C TYR A 84 4.96 -1.58 -21.66
N PHE A 85 4.10 -0.60 -21.92
CA PHE A 85 4.54 0.78 -22.15
C PHE A 85 4.92 1.42 -20.80
N ILE A 86 6.19 1.41 -20.53
CA ILE A 86 6.83 1.99 -19.35
C ILE A 86 8.23 2.48 -19.76
N SER A 87 8.67 3.63 -19.25
CA SER A 87 10.04 4.09 -19.49
C SER A 87 11.06 3.21 -18.74
N ASP A 88 12.29 3.15 -19.23
CA ASP A 88 13.37 2.43 -18.55
C ASP A 88 13.62 2.99 -17.15
N ASP A 89 13.51 4.31 -16.99
CA ASP A 89 13.68 4.96 -15.67
C ASP A 89 12.59 4.53 -14.69
N ASP A 90 11.32 4.50 -15.10
CA ASP A 90 10.21 4.07 -14.25
C ASP A 90 10.28 2.57 -13.95
N LEU A 91 10.71 1.76 -14.91
CA LEU A 91 10.91 0.33 -14.74
C LEU A 91 12.01 0.07 -13.69
N ASN A 92 13.15 0.77 -13.82
CA ASN A 92 14.23 0.71 -12.85
C ASN A 92 13.78 1.20 -11.46
N ALA A 93 13.04 2.31 -11.41
CA ALA A 93 12.45 2.88 -10.20
C ALA A 93 11.46 1.92 -9.50
N SER A 94 10.83 1.04 -10.27
CA SER A 94 9.95 -0.02 -9.74
C SER A 94 10.70 -1.24 -9.19
N CYS A 95 12.00 -1.38 -9.48
CA CYS A 95 12.81 -2.58 -9.20
C CYS A 95 12.20 -3.87 -9.79
N LEU A 96 11.49 -3.78 -10.90
CA LEU A 96 10.86 -4.89 -11.61
C LEU A 96 11.45 -5.02 -13.02
N THR A 97 11.27 -6.18 -13.63
CA THR A 97 11.53 -6.43 -15.04
C THR A 97 10.21 -6.47 -15.82
N THR A 98 10.26 -6.37 -17.13
CA THR A 98 9.10 -6.54 -18.02
C THR A 98 8.43 -7.91 -17.81
N ASN A 99 9.23 -8.95 -17.58
CA ASN A 99 8.72 -10.29 -17.27
C ASN A 99 7.96 -10.33 -15.92
N ASP A 100 8.45 -9.58 -14.91
CA ASP A 100 7.74 -9.49 -13.62
C ASP A 100 6.38 -8.81 -13.80
N LEU A 101 6.30 -7.73 -14.59
CA LEU A 101 5.06 -7.02 -14.88
C LEU A 101 4.08 -7.94 -15.62
N TRP A 102 4.56 -8.66 -16.64
CA TRP A 102 3.74 -9.59 -17.40
C TRP A 102 3.23 -10.73 -16.52
N GLY A 103 4.10 -11.39 -15.78
CA GLY A 103 3.76 -12.48 -14.86
C GLY A 103 2.79 -12.04 -13.75
N TYR A 104 2.88 -10.76 -13.32
CA TYR A 104 1.98 -10.21 -12.32
C TYR A 104 0.59 -9.91 -12.88
N ALA A 105 0.47 -9.30 -14.04
CA ALA A 105 -0.79 -8.76 -14.54
C ALA A 105 -1.42 -9.54 -15.71
N ASN A 106 -0.64 -10.36 -16.41
CA ASN A 106 -1.08 -11.14 -17.55
C ASN A 106 -1.83 -10.29 -18.60
N GLY A 107 -1.18 -9.23 -19.08
CA GLY A 107 -1.71 -8.34 -20.10
C GLY A 107 -2.80 -7.35 -19.65
N LYS A 108 -2.97 -7.14 -18.35
CA LYS A 108 -3.89 -6.10 -17.82
C LYS A 108 -3.11 -4.86 -17.45
N THR A 109 -3.74 -3.69 -17.57
CA THR A 109 -3.20 -2.41 -17.10
C THR A 109 -2.75 -2.50 -15.65
N LEU A 110 -1.60 -1.91 -15.37
CA LEU A 110 -1.00 -1.75 -14.05
C LEU A 110 -0.91 -0.27 -13.68
N TYR A 111 -0.71 -0.01 -12.41
CA TYR A 111 -0.61 1.33 -11.85
C TYR A 111 0.65 1.43 -10.99
N GLY A 112 1.59 2.27 -11.41
CA GLY A 112 2.79 2.61 -10.67
C GLY A 112 2.50 3.76 -9.70
N TRP A 113 2.51 3.50 -8.40
CA TRP A 113 2.31 4.51 -7.37
C TRP A 113 3.66 5.10 -6.99
N HIS A 114 3.89 6.36 -7.29
CA HIS A 114 5.15 7.01 -6.95
C HIS A 114 5.23 7.26 -5.43
N ILE A 115 6.41 7.06 -4.89
CA ILE A 115 6.71 7.15 -3.46
C ILE A 115 7.52 8.42 -3.23
N SER A 116 6.88 9.44 -2.66
CA SER A 116 7.54 10.66 -2.20
C SER A 116 7.37 10.81 -0.69
N ASP A 117 8.14 11.69 -0.06
CA ASP A 117 8.07 12.00 1.37
C ASP A 117 8.01 10.75 2.27
N LEU A 118 8.86 9.75 1.94
CA LEU A 118 8.91 8.48 2.66
C LEU A 118 9.38 8.67 4.10
N VAL A 119 8.60 8.14 5.04
CA VAL A 119 8.96 8.06 6.46
C VAL A 119 8.89 6.60 6.90
N ILE A 120 10.01 6.03 7.34
CA ILE A 120 10.05 4.72 7.99
C ILE A 120 10.05 4.93 9.50
N TYR A 121 9.15 4.25 10.20
CA TYR A 121 9.00 4.41 11.65
C TYR A 121 10.08 3.65 12.42
N ASP A 122 10.65 4.29 13.43
CA ASP A 122 11.56 3.63 14.38
C ASP A 122 10.83 2.53 15.16
N GLU A 123 9.58 2.80 15.54
CA GLU A 123 8.67 1.85 16.16
C GLU A 123 7.46 1.60 15.25
N PRO A 124 7.33 0.39 14.65
CA PRO A 124 6.22 0.04 13.78
C PRO A 124 4.88 0.04 14.53
N LYS A 125 3.83 0.49 13.84
CA LYS A 125 2.47 0.56 14.38
C LYS A 125 1.71 -0.75 14.18
N GLU A 126 0.76 -1.02 15.09
CA GLU A 126 -0.17 -2.13 14.96
C GLU A 126 -1.31 -1.81 13.99
N LEU A 127 -1.90 -2.84 13.36
CA LEU A 127 -3.09 -2.65 12.53
C LEU A 127 -4.26 -2.05 13.32
N SER A 128 -4.35 -2.35 14.62
CA SER A 128 -5.40 -1.83 15.51
C SER A 128 -5.34 -0.32 15.75
N GLU A 129 -4.25 0.33 15.34
CA GLU A 129 -4.12 1.80 15.37
C GLU A 129 -4.79 2.45 14.15
N PHE A 130 -5.36 1.67 13.25
CA PHE A 130 -6.03 2.13 12.05
C PHE A 130 -7.46 1.63 11.98
N VAL A 131 -8.33 2.47 11.41
CA VAL A 131 -9.74 2.16 11.18
C VAL A 131 -10.09 2.29 9.71
N LYS A 132 -11.05 1.52 9.26
CA LYS A 132 -11.67 1.75 7.95
C LYS A 132 -12.58 2.96 8.06
N PRO A 133 -12.48 3.93 7.15
CA PRO A 133 -13.36 5.09 7.17
C PRO A 133 -14.82 4.62 7.05
N CYS A 134 -15.66 5.17 7.91
CA CYS A 134 -17.09 4.92 7.84
C CYS A 134 -17.70 5.69 6.66
N ASN A 135 -18.29 4.96 5.72
CA ASN A 135 -18.96 5.54 4.55
C ASN A 135 -20.47 5.75 4.79
N ARG A 136 -20.96 5.56 6.01
CA ARG A 136 -22.38 5.67 6.34
C ARG A 136 -22.61 6.91 7.20
N ASN A 137 -23.69 7.65 6.91
CA ASN A 137 -24.29 8.51 7.90
C ASN A 137 -24.68 7.61 9.07
N CYS A 138 -23.95 7.71 10.17
CA CYS A 138 -24.17 6.87 11.33
C CYS A 138 -25.47 7.23 12.02
N PHE A 139 -26.57 6.59 11.59
CA PHE A 139 -27.80 6.50 12.36
C PHE A 139 -27.81 5.12 13.03
N ALA A 140 -28.33 5.06 14.26
CA ALA A 140 -28.55 3.77 14.90
C ALA A 140 -29.33 2.84 13.93
N PRO A 141 -28.92 1.57 13.71
CA PRO A 141 -28.14 0.75 14.62
C PRO A 141 -26.73 0.40 14.04
N CYS A 142 -25.80 1.33 14.07
CA CYS A 142 -24.39 1.01 13.80
C CYS A 142 -23.82 0.34 15.06
N PRO A 143 -23.23 -0.88 14.99
CA PRO A 143 -22.65 -1.54 16.18
C PRO A 143 -21.45 -0.78 16.77
N TYR A 144 -20.95 0.22 16.09
CA TYR A 144 -19.85 1.09 16.52
C TYR A 144 -20.34 2.50 16.95
N TYR A 145 -21.65 2.73 16.96
CA TYR A 145 -22.22 4.01 17.39
C TYR A 145 -22.23 4.10 18.91
N GLN A 146 -21.44 5.00 19.48
CA GLN A 146 -21.33 5.22 20.92
C GLN A 146 -22.19 6.40 21.43
N GLY A 147 -23.21 6.80 20.68
CA GLY A 147 -24.17 7.82 21.12
C GLY A 147 -23.78 9.25 20.80
N LYS A 148 -22.66 9.49 20.13
CA LYS A 148 -22.24 10.82 19.66
C LYS A 148 -21.92 10.78 18.17
N GLU A 149 -22.51 11.70 17.40
CA GLU A 149 -22.40 11.77 15.93
C GLU A 149 -20.95 11.86 15.39
N TYR A 150 -19.99 12.19 16.23
CA TYR A 150 -18.60 12.48 15.84
C TYR A 150 -17.55 11.48 16.34
N GLU A 151 -17.97 10.44 17.06
CA GLU A 151 -17.06 9.46 17.66
C GLU A 151 -17.28 8.04 17.12
N CYS A 152 -17.63 7.90 15.86
CA CYS A 152 -17.57 6.60 15.22
C CYS A 152 -16.10 6.23 15.00
N GLU A 153 -15.55 5.40 15.86
CA GLU A 153 -14.18 4.88 15.75
C GLU A 153 -13.95 4.05 14.46
N GLY A 154 -14.95 4.01 13.56
CA GLY A 154 -14.87 3.14 12.40
C GLY A 154 -14.69 1.67 12.81
N SER A 155 -14.49 0.79 11.86
CA SER A 155 -14.10 -0.58 12.19
C SER A 155 -12.58 -0.68 12.27
N ILE A 156 -12.05 -0.98 13.47
CA ILE A 156 -10.63 -1.28 13.68
C ILE A 156 -10.17 -2.33 12.67
N ILE A 157 -9.01 -2.12 12.08
CA ILE A 157 -8.44 -3.05 11.12
C ILE A 157 -7.79 -4.20 11.89
N THR A 158 -8.41 -5.38 11.84
CA THR A 158 -7.91 -6.60 12.47
C THR A 158 -7.17 -7.52 11.50
N ARG A 159 -7.36 -7.31 10.20
CA ARG A 159 -6.70 -8.07 9.12
C ARG A 159 -6.16 -7.12 8.06
N PRO A 160 -4.94 -7.38 7.57
CA PRO A 160 -4.36 -6.55 6.52
C PRO A 160 -5.17 -6.67 5.22
N PRO A 161 -5.18 -5.63 4.37
CA PRO A 161 -5.76 -5.73 3.04
C PRO A 161 -4.98 -6.72 2.18
N GLN A 162 -5.64 -7.39 1.23
CA GLN A 162 -4.95 -8.25 0.26
C GLN A 162 -4.05 -7.45 -0.68
N SER A 163 -4.42 -6.22 -1.01
CA SER A 163 -3.65 -5.30 -1.83
C SER A 163 -3.55 -3.95 -1.13
N TRP A 164 -4.65 -3.22 -1.07
CA TRP A 164 -4.76 -1.95 -0.36
C TRP A 164 -6.21 -1.71 0.11
N CYS A 165 -6.40 -0.80 1.06
CA CYS A 165 -7.71 -0.32 1.49
C CYS A 165 -7.64 1.14 1.97
N TYR A 166 -8.78 1.80 2.05
CA TYR A 166 -8.88 3.11 2.70
C TYR A 166 -8.77 2.96 4.20
N VAL A 167 -8.06 3.89 4.83
CA VAL A 167 -7.85 3.91 6.28
C VAL A 167 -7.85 5.33 6.83
N GLU A 168 -8.08 5.43 8.13
CA GLU A 168 -7.77 6.59 8.95
C GLU A 168 -6.99 6.11 10.17
N GLU A 169 -6.04 6.90 10.65
CA GLU A 169 -5.33 6.63 11.89
C GLU A 169 -6.21 7.02 13.07
N VAL A 170 -6.30 6.16 14.08
CA VAL A 170 -7.04 6.45 15.30
C VAL A 170 -6.39 7.64 15.99
N ARG A 171 -7.14 8.70 16.18
CA ARG A 171 -6.68 9.85 16.97
C ARG A 171 -6.66 9.45 18.42
N LYS A 172 -5.47 9.41 19.02
CA LYS A 172 -5.28 9.25 20.47
C LYS A 172 -5.65 10.51 21.20
#